data_88e3820ab1a2f4842fdd18d61085fa0e
#
_entry.id   88e3820ab1a2f4842fdd18d61085fa0e
#
_cell.length_a   1.000
_cell.length_b   1.000
_cell.length_c   1.000
_cell.angle_alpha   90.00
_cell.angle_beta   90.00
_cell.angle_gamma   90.00
#
_symmetry.space_group_name_H-M   'P 1'
#
loop_
_entity.id
_entity.type
_entity.pdbx_description
1 polymer ?
#
loop_
_entity_poly.entity_id
_entity_poly.type
_entity_poly.pdbx_seq_one_letter_code
_entity_poly.pdbx_strand_id
1 'polypeptide(L)'
;MNNALNLPPKVTERAFARLAEINAEGPARPLRVAVSGGGCSGFQYDIRLDDPAEDDLRLSGAGQTVLVDPVSLPFLAGAVID
;
A
#
# COMPACT_ATOMS: atom_id res chain seq x y z
N MET A 1 -23.98 -5.57 -10.38
CA MET A 1 -22.97 -4.72 -10.97
C MET A 1 -21.57 -5.18 -10.61
N ASN A 2 -20.79 -5.41 -11.57
CA ASN A 2 -19.44 -5.88 -11.33
C ASN A 2 -18.48 -4.72 -11.09
N ASN A 3 -17.73 -4.79 -10.00
CA ASN A 3 -16.82 -3.73 -9.61
C ASN A 3 -15.38 -4.22 -9.50
N ALA A 4 -15.00 -5.11 -10.41
CA ALA A 4 -13.67 -5.66 -10.39
C ALA A 4 -12.58 -4.57 -10.42
N LEU A 5 -12.86 -3.47 -11.13
CA LEU A 5 -11.91 -2.35 -11.22
C LEU A 5 -11.84 -1.54 -9.94
N ASN A 6 -12.78 -1.74 -9.02
CA ASN A 6 -12.82 -1.01 -7.77
C ASN A 6 -12.46 -1.87 -6.56
N LEU A 7 -11.94 -3.06 -6.80
CA LEU A 7 -11.50 -3.92 -5.71
C LEU A 7 -10.30 -3.28 -5.02
N PRO A 8 -10.33 -3.19 -3.69
CA PRO A 8 -9.16 -2.66 -3.00
C PRO A 8 -7.98 -3.63 -3.12
N PRO A 9 -6.77 -3.14 -3.07
CA PRO A 9 -5.62 -4.02 -3.02
C PRO A 9 -5.63 -4.80 -1.71
N LYS A 10 -5.02 -5.97 -1.74
CA LYS A 10 -4.90 -6.82 -0.55
C LYS A 10 -3.46 -6.86 -0.10
N VAL A 11 -3.28 -6.90 1.21
CA VAL A 11 -1.95 -7.05 1.81
C VAL A 11 -1.94 -8.40 2.51
N THR A 12 -0.97 -9.23 2.20
CA THR A 12 -0.89 -10.56 2.79
C THR A 12 -0.41 -10.51 4.23
N GLU A 13 -0.67 -11.57 4.98
CA GLU A 13 -0.15 -11.67 6.35
C GLU A 13 1.38 -11.61 6.36
N ARG A 14 2.01 -12.18 5.34
CA ARG A 14 3.47 -12.14 5.21
C ARG A 14 3.96 -10.71 5.08
N ALA A 15 3.26 -9.89 4.29
CA ALA A 15 3.64 -8.50 4.10
C ALA A 15 3.51 -7.73 5.42
N PHE A 16 2.42 -7.94 6.15
CA PHE A 16 2.25 -7.29 7.45
C PHE A 16 3.31 -7.76 8.46
N ALA A 17 3.65 -9.04 8.44
CA ALA A 17 4.68 -9.55 9.34
C ALA A 17 6.03 -8.93 9.03
N ARG A 18 6.35 -8.77 7.75
CA ARG A 18 7.59 -8.13 7.35
C ARG A 18 7.63 -6.66 7.78
N LEU A 19 6.50 -5.98 7.62
CA LEU A 19 6.40 -4.59 8.05
C LEU A 19 6.59 -4.48 9.57
N ALA A 20 6.04 -5.42 10.32
CA ALA A 20 6.22 -5.44 11.77
C ALA A 20 7.69 -5.59 12.14
N GLU A 21 8.44 -6.42 11.41
CA GLU A 21 9.88 -6.57 11.64
C GLU A 21 10.62 -5.25 11.39
N ILE A 22 10.27 -4.58 10.31
CA ILE A 22 10.89 -3.30 9.96
C ILE A 22 10.60 -2.26 11.04
N ASN A 23 9.36 -2.19 11.50
CA ASN A 23 8.97 -1.19 12.49
C ASN A 23 9.45 -1.54 13.89
N ALA A 24 9.85 -2.77 14.13
CA ALA A 24 10.39 -3.15 15.44
C ALA A 24 11.74 -2.51 15.73
N GLU A 25 12.44 -2.05 14.69
CA GLU A 25 13.79 -1.49 14.86
C GLU A 25 13.80 0.03 14.98
N GLY A 26 12.64 0.66 14.99
CA GLY A 26 12.58 2.11 15.09
C GLY A 26 11.15 2.58 15.33
N PRO A 27 10.87 3.87 15.13
CA PRO A 27 9.50 4.37 15.26
C PRO A 27 8.58 3.66 14.30
N ALA A 28 7.48 3.14 14.82
CA ALA A 28 6.51 2.45 13.98
C ALA A 28 5.79 3.46 13.08
N ARG A 29 5.81 3.22 11.79
CA ARG A 29 5.14 4.06 10.80
C ARG A 29 4.40 3.21 9.80
N PRO A 30 3.29 3.72 9.25
CA PRO A 30 2.61 3.04 8.16
C PRO A 30 3.51 2.94 6.93
N LEU A 31 3.29 1.91 6.14
CA LEU A 31 3.95 1.75 4.85
C LEU A 31 3.08 2.35 3.76
N ARG A 32 3.63 3.30 3.03
CA ARG A 32 2.92 3.90 1.89
C ARG A 32 3.33 3.22 0.62
N VAL A 33 2.34 2.75 -0.15
CA VAL A 33 2.55 2.16 -1.46
C VAL A 33 1.91 3.07 -2.49
N ALA A 34 2.70 3.58 -3.39
CA ALA A 34 2.23 4.49 -4.43
C ALA A 34 2.70 4.00 -5.79
N VAL A 35 1.98 4.40 -6.83
CA VAL A 35 2.33 4.07 -8.20
C VAL A 35 2.50 5.37 -8.96
N SER A 36 3.63 5.51 -9.63
CA SER A 36 3.92 6.66 -10.47
C SER A 36 3.85 6.25 -11.93
N GLY A 37 3.24 7.09 -12.76
CA GLY A 37 3.29 6.90 -14.20
C GLY A 37 4.68 7.24 -14.70
N GLY A 38 5.31 6.30 -15.37
CA GLY A 38 6.70 6.41 -15.72
C GLY A 38 7.03 6.72 -17.16
N GLY A 39 6.13 7.24 -17.94
CA GLY A 39 6.42 7.53 -19.33
C GLY A 39 6.83 6.28 -20.09
N CYS A 40 7.97 6.31 -20.75
CA CYS A 40 8.41 5.20 -21.59
C CYS A 40 8.76 3.94 -20.80
N SER A 41 9.07 4.08 -19.53
CA SER A 41 9.48 2.95 -18.71
C SER A 41 8.32 2.21 -18.06
N GLY A 42 7.10 2.69 -18.24
CA GLY A 42 5.95 2.12 -17.58
C GLY A 42 5.77 2.66 -16.17
N PHE A 43 5.10 1.89 -15.34
CA PHE A 43 4.79 2.32 -13.99
C PHE A 43 5.92 1.96 -13.03
N GLN A 44 6.13 2.81 -12.06
CA GLN A 44 7.09 2.57 -11.00
C GLN A 44 6.36 2.57 -9.66
N TYR A 45 6.78 1.69 -8.77
CA TYR A 45 6.23 1.63 -7.42
C TYR A 45 7.14 2.40 -6.48
N ASP A 46 6.50 3.18 -5.62
CA ASP A 46 7.20 3.91 -4.57
C ASP A 46 6.71 3.37 -3.24
N ILE A 47 7.58 2.73 -2.50
CA ILE A 47 7.24 2.07 -1.24
C ILE A 47 8.12 2.66 -0.16
N ARG A 48 7.50 3.27 0.86
CA ARG A 48 8.25 3.91 1.93
C ARG A 48 7.41 4.01 3.19
N LEU A 49 8.05 4.22 4.30
CA LEU A 49 7.36 4.53 5.55
C LEU A 49 7.00 6.02 5.54
N ASP A 50 5.75 6.31 5.86
CA ASP A 50 5.26 7.68 5.79
C ASP A 50 4.08 7.85 6.72
N ASP A 51 3.75 9.10 7.02
CA ASP A 51 2.59 9.42 7.84
C ASP A 51 1.31 9.35 7.02
N PRO A 52 0.19 8.95 7.63
CA PRO A 52 -1.07 8.87 6.88
C PRO A 52 -1.60 10.24 6.50
N ALA A 53 -2.16 10.33 5.30
CA ALA A 53 -2.90 11.49 4.85
C ALA A 53 -4.40 11.20 5.00
N GLU A 54 -5.22 12.24 4.98
CA GLU A 54 -6.64 12.10 5.23
C GLU A 54 -7.35 11.18 4.24
N ASP A 55 -6.96 11.25 2.99
CA ASP A 55 -7.64 10.52 1.92
C ASP A 55 -6.95 9.21 1.55
N ASP A 56 -5.97 8.78 2.32
CA ASP A 56 -5.32 7.50 2.10
C ASP A 56 -6.27 6.34 2.44
N LEU A 57 -6.24 5.32 1.61
CA LEU A 57 -6.85 4.05 1.98
C LEU A 57 -5.92 3.36 2.97
N ARG A 58 -6.48 2.91 4.08
CA ARG A 58 -5.70 2.25 5.13
C ARG A 58 -6.05 0.78 5.19
N LEU A 59 -5.03 -0.05 5.07
CA LEU A 59 -5.17 -1.50 5.16
C LEU A 59 -4.40 -1.94 6.39
N SER A 60 -5.08 -2.55 7.34
CA SER A 60 -4.48 -2.89 8.63
C SER A 60 -4.43 -4.39 8.87
N GLY A 61 -3.38 -4.84 9.53
CA GLY A 61 -3.24 -6.22 9.96
C GLY A 61 -2.00 -6.36 10.82
N ALA A 62 -2.02 -7.30 11.76
CA ALA A 62 -0.89 -7.58 12.66
C ALA A 62 -0.37 -6.32 13.36
N GLY A 63 -1.25 -5.37 13.66
CA GLY A 63 -0.86 -4.12 14.30
C GLY A 63 -0.16 -3.14 13.38
N GLN A 64 -0.08 -3.43 12.09
CA GLN A 64 0.57 -2.59 11.10
C GLN A 64 -0.44 -1.99 10.15
N THR A 65 -0.06 -0.94 9.45
CA THR A 65 -0.94 -0.27 8.50
C THR A 65 -0.20 -0.03 7.20
N VAL A 66 -0.89 -0.29 6.10
CA VAL A 66 -0.41 0.02 4.76
C VAL A 66 -1.32 1.10 4.19
N LEU A 67 -0.73 2.12 3.61
CA LEU A 67 -1.44 3.26 3.04
C LEU A 67 -1.35 3.22 1.52
N VAL A 68 -2.46 3.52 0.87
CA VAL A 68 -2.49 3.66 -0.59
C VAL A 68 -3.15 5.00 -0.89
N ASP A 69 -2.46 5.87 -1.60
CA ASP A 69 -3.03 7.17 -1.92
C ASP A 69 -4.09 7.04 -3.01
N PRO A 70 -5.05 7.99 -3.07
CA PRO A 70 -6.18 7.86 -3.98
C PRO A 70 -5.78 7.87 -5.46
N VAL A 71 -4.68 8.52 -5.80
CA VAL A 71 -4.20 8.55 -7.18
C VAL A 71 -3.70 7.16 -7.61
N SER A 72 -3.15 6.41 -6.67
CA SER A 72 -2.57 5.09 -6.96
C SER A 72 -3.61 3.97 -6.92
N LEU A 73 -4.73 4.18 -6.25
CA LEU A 73 -5.74 3.14 -6.07
C LEU A 73 -6.18 2.47 -7.37
N PRO A 74 -6.49 3.22 -8.46
CA PRO A 74 -6.91 2.56 -9.69
C PRO A 74 -5.86 1.62 -10.28
N PHE A 75 -4.59 1.91 -10.05
CA PHE A 75 -3.50 1.08 -10.57
C PHE A 75 -3.26 -0.16 -9.72
N LEU A 76 -3.76 -0.14 -8.48
CA LEU A 76 -3.57 -1.24 -7.55
C LEU A 76 -4.85 -2.04 -7.33
N ALA A 77 -5.92 -1.74 -8.05
CA ALA A 77 -7.17 -2.44 -7.90
C ALA A 77 -6.98 -3.93 -8.13
N GLY A 78 -7.38 -4.74 -7.16
CA GLY A 78 -7.22 -6.18 -7.23
C GLY A 78 -5.81 -6.70 -7.06
N ALA A 79 -4.84 -5.83 -6.81
CA ALA A 79 -3.46 -6.25 -6.62
C ALA A 79 -3.27 -6.91 -5.26
N VAL A 80 -2.24 -7.73 -5.16
CA VAL A 80 -1.86 -8.36 -3.90
C VAL A 80 -0.47 -7.87 -3.53
N ILE A 81 -0.37 -7.29 -2.36
CA ILE A 81 0.91 -6.80 -1.82
C ILE A 81 1.44 -7.87 -0.87
N ASP A 82 2.57 -8.40 -1.25
CA ASP A 82 3.13 -9.53 -0.50
C ASP A 82 4.58 -9.27 -0.09
#